data_d80f01a2ededcf2054c43c31be63eb94
#
_entry.id   d80f01a2ededcf2054c43c31be63eb94
#
_cell.length_a   1.000
_cell.length_b   1.000
_cell.length_c   1.000
_cell.angle_alpha   90.00
_cell.angle_beta   90.00
_cell.angle_gamma   90.00
#
_symmetry.space_group_name_H-M   'P 1'
#
loop_
_entity.id
_entity.type
_entity.pdbx_description
1 polymer ?
#
loop_
_entity_poly.entity_id
_entity_poly.type
_entity_poly.pdbx_seq_one_letter_code
_entity_poly.pdbx_strand_id
1 'polypeptide(L)'
;MILASNYVQSFLSYLQANRGYAKNTILAYGRDTMYFIVWLKGEGICNAADIKEIHIENYIAHFHQFKFSHSTINRKIASLKHFTSYLYKIKIILVDPAKNFGWLKAAEPLPKAISEIDISTLIQAPDVNSFIGVRDRAMLELLYATGLRISELIDLQ
;
A
#
# COMPACT_ATOMS: atom_id res chain seq x y z
N MET A 1 -20.50 -18.46 13.54
CA MET A 1 -20.10 -17.91 12.23
C MET A 1 -19.18 -16.73 12.49
N ILE A 2 -17.88 -16.92 12.33
CA ILE A 2 -16.88 -15.87 12.64
C ILE A 2 -16.67 -15.09 11.35
N LEU A 3 -17.11 -13.82 11.36
CA LEU A 3 -16.95 -12.92 10.23
C LEU A 3 -15.44 -12.72 9.92
N ALA A 4 -15.08 -12.77 8.63
CA ALA A 4 -13.71 -12.52 8.18
C ALA A 4 -13.15 -11.19 8.70
N SER A 5 -14.02 -10.19 8.95
CA SER A 5 -13.67 -8.90 9.54
C SER A 5 -13.01 -8.99 10.93
N ASN A 6 -13.36 -10.00 11.72
CA ASN A 6 -12.81 -10.15 13.08
C ASN A 6 -11.31 -10.47 13.06
N TYR A 7 -10.82 -11.06 11.96
CA TYR A 7 -9.40 -11.39 11.83
C TYR A 7 -8.53 -10.24 11.37
N VAL A 8 -9.09 -9.14 10.85
CA VAL A 8 -8.30 -8.01 10.34
C VAL A 8 -7.46 -7.39 11.44
N GLN A 9 -8.07 -7.08 12.58
CA GLN A 9 -7.36 -6.45 13.69
C GLN A 9 -6.21 -7.34 14.20
N SER A 10 -6.48 -8.64 14.38
CA SER A 10 -5.47 -9.61 14.80
C SER A 10 -4.35 -9.76 13.75
N PHE A 11 -4.70 -9.72 12.47
CA PHE A 11 -3.73 -9.71 11.37
C PHE A 11 -2.82 -8.48 11.42
N LEU A 12 -3.38 -7.28 11.62
CA LEU A 12 -2.59 -6.05 11.71
C LEU A 12 -1.65 -6.07 12.91
N SER A 13 -2.13 -6.53 14.08
CA SER A 13 -1.30 -6.74 15.27
C SER A 13 -0.18 -7.76 15.01
N TYR A 14 -0.48 -8.84 14.28
CA TYR A 14 0.52 -9.83 13.88
C TYR A 14 1.60 -9.21 12.97
N LEU A 15 1.25 -8.37 12.01
CA LEU A 15 2.21 -7.69 11.14
C LEU A 15 3.12 -6.76 11.92
N GLN A 16 2.54 -6.02 12.86
CA GLN A 16 3.29 -5.10 13.71
C GLN A 16 4.29 -5.83 14.61
N ALA A 17 3.85 -6.91 15.28
CA ALA A 17 4.65 -7.61 16.27
C ALA A 17 5.74 -8.52 15.67
N ASN A 18 5.43 -9.20 14.54
CA ASN A 18 6.27 -10.30 14.06
C ASN A 18 7.12 -9.97 12.83
N ARG A 19 6.83 -8.87 12.12
CA ARG A 19 7.51 -8.56 10.86
C ARG A 19 8.08 -7.14 10.77
N GLY A 20 7.90 -6.31 11.78
CA GLY A 20 8.45 -4.95 11.83
C GLY A 20 8.01 -4.07 10.64
N TYR A 21 6.81 -4.28 10.09
CA TYR A 21 6.32 -3.47 8.99
C TYR A 21 6.14 -2.02 9.38
N ALA A 22 6.53 -1.10 8.50
CA ALA A 22 6.31 0.32 8.69
C ALA A 22 4.82 0.63 8.88
N LYS A 23 4.51 1.62 9.72
CA LYS A 23 3.14 2.05 10.06
C LYS A 23 2.25 2.25 8.81
N ASN A 24 2.79 2.90 7.79
CA ASN A 24 2.06 3.16 6.54
C ASN A 24 1.72 1.89 5.77
N THR A 25 2.59 0.87 5.80
CA THR A 25 2.34 -0.44 5.19
C THR A 25 1.21 -1.16 5.90
N ILE A 26 1.21 -1.14 7.24
CA ILE A 26 0.16 -1.75 8.07
C ILE A 26 -1.19 -1.09 7.77
N LEU A 27 -1.24 0.25 7.72
CA LEU A 27 -2.45 1.00 7.39
C LEU A 27 -2.96 0.69 5.97
N ALA A 28 -2.05 0.58 5.00
CA ALA A 28 -2.41 0.23 3.62
C ALA A 28 -2.97 -1.21 3.54
N TYR A 29 -2.32 -2.17 4.18
CA TYR A 29 -2.77 -3.56 4.22
C TYR A 29 -4.11 -3.71 4.95
N GLY A 30 -4.32 -2.96 6.03
CA GLY A 30 -5.60 -2.92 6.72
C GLY A 30 -6.74 -2.48 5.83
N ARG A 31 -6.55 -1.38 5.11
CA ARG A 31 -7.53 -0.87 4.14
C ARG A 31 -7.79 -1.88 3.02
N ASP A 32 -6.75 -2.43 2.42
CA ASP A 32 -6.89 -3.37 1.30
C ASP A 32 -7.59 -4.66 1.72
N THR A 33 -7.24 -5.20 2.89
CA THR A 33 -7.88 -6.40 3.45
C THR A 33 -9.36 -6.14 3.76
N MET A 34 -9.67 -4.97 4.33
CA MET A 34 -11.06 -4.60 4.63
C MET A 34 -11.90 -4.45 3.35
N TYR A 35 -11.34 -3.85 2.29
CA TYR A 35 -11.99 -3.79 0.98
C TYR A 35 -12.30 -5.18 0.43
N PHE A 36 -11.37 -6.11 0.55
CA PHE A 36 -11.59 -7.49 0.12
C PHE A 36 -12.72 -8.17 0.90
N ILE A 37 -12.78 -7.98 2.22
CA ILE A 37 -13.82 -8.56 3.07
C ILE A 37 -15.20 -7.98 2.74
N VAL A 38 -15.28 -6.67 2.49
CA VAL A 38 -16.54 -6.03 2.07
C VAL A 38 -16.99 -6.57 0.73
N TRP A 39 -16.07 -6.76 -0.22
CA TRP A 39 -16.36 -7.35 -1.51
C TRP A 39 -16.83 -8.80 -1.38
N LEU A 40 -16.14 -9.64 -0.60
CA LEU A 40 -16.54 -11.03 -0.31
C LEU A 40 -17.96 -11.10 0.28
N LYS A 41 -18.30 -10.18 1.16
CA LYS A 41 -19.64 -10.10 1.74
C LYS A 41 -20.68 -9.79 0.68
N GLY A 42 -20.38 -8.96 -0.30
CA GLY A 42 -21.22 -8.69 -1.48
C GLY A 42 -21.44 -9.95 -2.32
N GLU A 43 -20.44 -10.83 -2.42
CA GLU A 43 -20.50 -12.12 -3.09
C GLU A 43 -21.16 -13.24 -2.23
N GLY A 44 -21.68 -12.90 -1.05
CA GLY A 44 -22.33 -13.86 -0.14
C GLY A 44 -21.35 -14.67 0.73
N ILE A 45 -20.03 -14.38 0.67
CA ILE A 45 -19.01 -15.09 1.44
C ILE A 45 -18.77 -14.34 2.75
N CYS A 46 -19.29 -14.87 3.85
CA CYS A 46 -19.19 -14.24 5.17
C CYS A 46 -18.18 -14.91 6.10
N ASN A 47 -17.84 -16.18 5.86
CA ASN A 47 -16.92 -16.93 6.71
C ASN A 47 -15.52 -16.97 6.09
N ALA A 48 -14.50 -16.69 6.90
CA ALA A 48 -13.11 -16.72 6.44
C ALA A 48 -12.67 -18.12 5.94
N ALA A 49 -13.25 -19.19 6.50
CA ALA A 49 -12.96 -20.56 6.08
C ALA A 49 -13.43 -20.88 4.66
N ASP A 50 -14.37 -20.11 4.11
CA ASP A 50 -14.93 -20.31 2.77
C ASP A 50 -14.17 -19.55 1.68
N ILE A 51 -13.12 -18.83 2.04
CA ILE A 51 -12.27 -18.10 1.08
C ILE A 51 -11.49 -19.10 0.22
N LYS A 52 -11.72 -19.04 -1.10
CA LYS A 52 -11.08 -19.89 -2.10
C LYS A 52 -10.30 -19.06 -3.12
N GLU A 53 -9.45 -19.74 -3.90
CA GLU A 53 -8.66 -19.12 -4.97
C GLU A 53 -9.52 -18.34 -5.96
N ILE A 54 -10.65 -18.90 -6.38
CA ILE A 54 -11.60 -18.24 -7.31
C ILE A 54 -12.10 -16.89 -6.80
N HIS A 55 -12.24 -16.72 -5.47
CA HIS A 55 -12.67 -15.42 -4.92
C HIS A 55 -11.57 -14.36 -5.05
N ILE A 56 -10.30 -14.77 -4.98
CA ILE A 56 -9.16 -13.87 -5.20
C ILE A 56 -9.06 -13.50 -6.68
N GLU A 57 -9.22 -14.47 -7.58
CA GLU A 57 -9.24 -14.25 -9.03
C GLU A 57 -10.32 -13.24 -9.43
N ASN A 58 -11.55 -13.46 -8.99
CA ASN A 58 -12.69 -12.59 -9.27
C ASN A 58 -12.47 -11.17 -8.69
N TYR A 59 -11.91 -11.07 -7.49
CA TYR A 59 -11.58 -9.80 -6.88
C TYR A 59 -10.54 -9.01 -7.67
N ILE A 60 -9.51 -9.69 -8.19
CA ILE A 60 -8.48 -9.07 -9.04
C ILE A 60 -9.07 -8.68 -10.40
N ALA A 61 -9.89 -9.55 -11.01
CA ALA A 61 -10.58 -9.26 -12.25
C ALA A 61 -11.46 -8.00 -12.14
N HIS A 62 -12.11 -7.81 -10.99
CA HIS A 62 -12.88 -6.61 -10.70
C HIS A 62 -12.02 -5.33 -10.82
N PHE A 63 -10.78 -5.31 -10.32
CA PHE A 63 -9.91 -4.13 -10.45
C PHE A 63 -9.45 -3.87 -11.87
N HIS A 64 -9.29 -4.90 -12.69
CA HIS A 64 -8.97 -4.74 -14.11
C HIS A 64 -10.11 -4.03 -14.86
N GLN A 65 -11.35 -4.36 -14.55
CA GLN A 65 -12.52 -3.69 -15.15
C GLN A 65 -12.56 -2.19 -14.83
N PHE A 66 -12.17 -1.80 -13.62
CA PHE A 66 -12.10 -0.40 -13.20
C PHE A 66 -10.79 0.31 -13.55
N LYS A 67 -9.92 -0.30 -14.37
CA LYS A 67 -8.66 0.28 -14.87
C LYS A 67 -7.71 0.79 -13.76
N PHE A 68 -7.66 0.10 -12.64
CA PHE A 68 -6.67 0.41 -11.61
C PHE A 68 -5.25 0.16 -12.13
N SER A 69 -4.28 0.97 -11.66
CA SER A 69 -2.87 0.77 -12.03
C SER A 69 -2.35 -0.59 -11.54
N HIS A 70 -1.43 -1.19 -12.30
CA HIS A 70 -0.79 -2.46 -11.92
C HIS A 70 -0.12 -2.38 -10.54
N SER A 71 0.50 -1.24 -10.20
CA SER A 71 1.08 -1.02 -8.87
C SER A 71 0.05 -1.12 -7.75
N THR A 72 -1.13 -0.51 -7.94
CA THR A 72 -2.24 -0.60 -6.98
C THR A 72 -2.74 -2.03 -6.84
N ILE A 73 -2.93 -2.74 -7.96
CA ILE A 73 -3.38 -4.14 -7.94
C ILE A 73 -2.33 -5.03 -7.27
N ASN A 74 -1.04 -4.87 -7.59
CA ASN A 74 0.04 -5.63 -6.96
C ASN A 74 0.09 -5.39 -5.43
N ARG A 75 -0.08 -4.14 -4.97
CA ARG A 75 -0.15 -3.88 -3.53
C ARG A 75 -1.33 -4.59 -2.87
N LYS A 76 -2.49 -4.64 -3.52
CA LYS A 76 -3.66 -5.38 -3.04
C LYS A 76 -3.40 -6.88 -3.01
N ILE A 77 -2.77 -7.44 -4.05
CA ILE A 77 -2.36 -8.85 -4.08
C ILE A 77 -1.40 -9.15 -2.91
N ALA A 78 -0.42 -8.26 -2.65
CA ALA A 78 0.50 -8.40 -1.52
C ALA A 78 -0.26 -8.48 -0.19
N SER A 79 -1.19 -7.54 0.03
CA SER A 79 -2.02 -7.51 1.23
C SER A 79 -2.81 -8.79 1.41
N LEU A 80 -3.44 -9.31 0.34
CA LEU A 80 -4.20 -10.56 0.38
C LEU A 80 -3.32 -11.77 0.68
N LYS A 81 -2.15 -11.88 0.05
CA LYS A 81 -1.18 -12.96 0.33
C LYS A 81 -0.79 -12.98 1.80
N HIS A 82 -0.52 -11.81 2.38
CA HIS A 82 -0.20 -11.75 3.80
C HIS A 82 -1.38 -12.12 4.70
N PHE A 83 -2.58 -11.68 4.33
CA PHE A 83 -3.79 -11.98 5.11
C PHE A 83 -4.17 -13.46 5.05
N THR A 84 -4.21 -14.07 3.85
CA THR A 84 -4.54 -15.49 3.70
C THR A 84 -3.47 -16.39 4.32
N SER A 85 -2.19 -16.04 4.17
CA SER A 85 -1.10 -16.75 4.84
C SER A 85 -1.21 -16.67 6.37
N TYR A 86 -1.66 -15.54 6.92
CA TYR A 86 -1.96 -15.39 8.33
C TYR A 86 -3.13 -16.31 8.75
N LEU A 87 -4.25 -16.31 8.01
CA LEU A 87 -5.40 -17.18 8.27
C LEU A 87 -5.01 -18.66 8.22
N TYR A 88 -4.15 -19.05 7.28
CA TYR A 88 -3.60 -20.40 7.19
C TYR A 88 -2.74 -20.74 8.42
N LYS A 89 -1.87 -19.82 8.84
CA LYS A 89 -1.02 -19.99 10.03
C LYS A 89 -1.81 -20.22 11.31
N ILE A 90 -2.92 -19.50 11.47
CA ILE A 90 -3.81 -19.66 12.65
C ILE A 90 -4.87 -20.75 12.44
N LYS A 91 -4.75 -21.56 11.37
CA LYS A 91 -5.60 -22.71 11.06
C LYS A 91 -7.09 -22.40 10.85
N ILE A 92 -7.40 -21.20 10.40
CA ILE A 92 -8.77 -20.81 10.01
C ILE A 92 -9.10 -21.34 8.62
N ILE A 93 -8.12 -21.38 7.72
CA ILE A 93 -8.20 -22.00 6.40
C ILE A 93 -7.20 -23.16 6.32
N LEU A 94 -7.55 -24.23 5.59
CA LEU A 94 -6.71 -25.42 5.46
C LEU A 94 -5.69 -25.29 4.33
N VAL A 95 -5.94 -24.42 3.36
CA VAL A 95 -5.07 -24.14 2.22
C VAL A 95 -5.01 -22.64 2.04
N ASP A 96 -3.82 -22.10 1.76
CA ASP A 96 -3.66 -20.68 1.45
C ASP A 96 -4.07 -20.40 0.00
N PRO A 97 -5.22 -19.74 -0.25
CA PRO A 97 -5.76 -19.56 -1.59
C PRO A 97 -4.96 -18.53 -2.43
N ALA A 98 -4.10 -17.72 -1.81
CA ALA A 98 -3.28 -16.75 -2.53
C ALA A 98 -1.83 -17.21 -2.72
N LYS A 99 -1.45 -18.40 -2.26
CA LYS A 99 -0.06 -18.89 -2.28
C LYS A 99 0.56 -18.83 -3.67
N ASN A 100 -0.15 -19.29 -4.69
CA ASN A 100 0.34 -19.43 -6.06
C ASN A 100 0.06 -18.20 -6.94
N PHE A 101 -0.61 -17.17 -6.39
CA PHE A 101 -0.94 -15.99 -7.17
C PHE A 101 0.34 -15.25 -7.61
N GLY A 102 0.48 -15.02 -8.93
CA GLY A 102 1.58 -14.26 -9.50
C GLY A 102 1.41 -12.75 -9.30
N TRP A 103 2.50 -12.02 -9.51
CA TRP A 103 2.47 -10.56 -9.61
C TRP A 103 2.12 -10.15 -11.04
N LEU A 104 1.33 -9.10 -11.20
CA LEU A 104 1.15 -8.48 -12.52
C LEU A 104 2.48 -7.86 -12.93
N LYS A 105 2.97 -8.22 -14.13
CA LYS A 105 4.11 -7.54 -14.72
C LYS A 105 3.70 -6.11 -15.04
N ALA A 106 4.15 -5.16 -14.24
CA ALA A 106 4.06 -3.75 -14.59
C ALA A 106 5.24 -3.42 -15.50
N ALA A 107 4.99 -2.72 -16.61
CA ALA A 107 6.06 -2.01 -17.26
C ALA A 107 6.55 -0.95 -16.27
N GLU A 108 7.80 -1.07 -15.81
CA GLU A 108 8.39 -0.03 -14.96
C GLU A 108 8.54 1.22 -15.82
N PRO A 109 7.81 2.30 -15.55
CA PRO A 109 8.05 3.55 -16.22
C PRO A 109 9.47 4.00 -15.86
N LEU A 110 10.28 4.28 -16.86
CA LEU A 110 11.59 4.88 -16.63
C LEU A 110 11.42 6.13 -15.75
N PRO A 111 12.24 6.28 -14.70
CA PRO A 111 12.19 7.48 -13.87
C PRO A 111 12.35 8.71 -14.77
N LYS A 112 11.38 9.60 -14.73
CA LYS A 112 11.50 10.90 -15.40
C LYS A 112 12.41 11.77 -14.53
N ALA A 113 13.68 11.85 -14.87
CA ALA A 113 14.59 12.79 -14.23
C ALA A 113 14.13 14.23 -14.59
N ILE A 114 14.04 15.08 -13.58
CA ILE A 114 13.83 16.52 -13.76
C ILE A 114 15.16 17.13 -14.20
N SER A 115 15.14 18.06 -15.16
CA SER A 115 16.37 18.71 -15.59
C SER A 115 16.95 19.64 -14.50
N GLU A 116 18.26 19.86 -14.51
CA GLU A 116 18.90 20.79 -13.58
C GLU A 116 18.35 22.21 -13.67
N ILE A 117 17.94 22.62 -14.88
CA ILE A 117 17.32 23.94 -15.12
C ILE A 117 15.96 24.01 -14.44
N ASP A 118 15.13 22.97 -14.57
CA ASP A 118 13.83 22.93 -13.93
C ASP A 118 13.96 22.89 -12.39
N ILE A 119 14.95 22.16 -11.87
CA ILE A 119 15.24 22.13 -10.43
C ILE A 119 15.66 23.51 -9.93
N SER A 120 16.57 24.19 -10.64
CA SER A 120 17.00 25.55 -10.29
C SER A 120 15.82 26.53 -10.30
N THR A 121 14.94 26.42 -11.29
CA THR A 121 13.74 27.23 -11.39
C THR A 121 12.78 26.96 -10.22
N LEU A 122 12.59 25.69 -9.86
CA LEU A 122 11.75 25.31 -8.72
C LEU A 122 12.28 25.86 -7.39
N ILE A 123 13.60 25.77 -7.16
CA ILE A 123 14.24 26.27 -5.94
C ILE A 123 14.11 27.79 -5.83
N GLN A 124 14.16 28.51 -6.96
CA GLN A 124 14.05 29.96 -7.00
C GLN A 124 12.61 30.49 -6.98
N ALA A 125 11.60 29.65 -7.17
CA ALA A 125 10.20 30.05 -7.24
C ALA A 125 9.63 30.71 -5.95
N PRO A 126 10.03 30.31 -4.72
CA PRO A 126 9.51 30.94 -3.51
C PRO A 126 9.94 32.40 -3.38
N ASP A 127 9.00 33.28 -3.00
CA ASP A 127 9.24 34.70 -2.75
C ASP A 127 10.06 34.92 -1.47
N VAL A 128 11.36 35.21 -1.63
CA VAL A 128 12.30 35.41 -0.52
C VAL A 128 12.06 36.71 0.30
N ASN A 129 11.13 37.56 -0.12
CA ASN A 129 10.72 38.73 0.68
C ASN A 129 9.68 38.34 1.74
N SER A 130 9.12 37.16 1.71
CA SER A 130 8.19 36.63 2.70
C SER A 130 8.87 35.58 3.59
N PHE A 131 8.49 35.57 4.87
CA PHE A 131 8.98 34.56 5.83
C PHE A 131 8.69 33.13 5.35
N ILE A 132 7.51 32.90 4.77
CA ILE A 132 7.10 31.61 4.23
C ILE A 132 7.98 31.22 3.04
N GLY A 133 8.25 32.15 2.13
CA GLY A 133 9.07 31.89 0.96
C GLY A 133 10.53 31.60 1.30
N VAL A 134 11.11 32.30 2.30
CA VAL A 134 12.46 31.98 2.80
C VAL A 134 12.51 30.56 3.36
N ARG A 135 11.52 30.18 4.17
CA ARG A 135 11.39 28.81 4.72
C ARG A 135 11.27 27.78 3.60
N ASP A 136 10.36 28.00 2.65
CA ASP A 136 10.07 27.05 1.58
C ASP A 136 11.30 26.87 0.67
N ARG A 137 12.01 27.96 0.37
CA ARG A 137 13.28 27.89 -0.38
C ARG A 137 14.33 27.08 0.37
N ALA A 138 14.53 27.32 1.67
CA ALA A 138 15.47 26.56 2.47
C ALA A 138 15.14 25.05 2.50
N MET A 139 13.84 24.71 2.58
CA MET A 139 13.39 23.32 2.51
C MET A 139 13.70 22.68 1.15
N LEU A 140 13.48 23.39 0.04
CA LEU A 140 13.78 22.90 -1.31
C LEU A 140 15.28 22.71 -1.52
N GLU A 141 16.10 23.67 -1.08
CA GLU A 141 17.58 23.57 -1.14
C GLU A 141 18.08 22.38 -0.33
N LEU A 142 17.54 22.18 0.88
CA LEU A 142 17.92 21.03 1.72
C LEU A 142 17.53 19.70 1.12
N LEU A 143 16.30 19.57 0.56
CA LEU A 143 15.85 18.37 -0.15
C LEU A 143 16.76 18.04 -1.33
N TYR A 144 17.13 19.04 -2.13
CA TYR A 144 18.00 18.85 -3.28
C TYR A 144 19.42 18.44 -2.87
N ALA A 145 19.99 19.10 -1.86
CA ALA A 145 21.35 18.85 -1.40
C ALA A 145 21.52 17.47 -0.72
N THR A 146 20.47 16.99 -0.02
CA THR A 146 20.57 15.80 0.84
C THR A 146 19.86 14.58 0.28
N GLY A 147 18.90 14.75 -0.63
CA GLY A 147 18.03 13.69 -1.12
C GLY A 147 17.06 13.13 -0.06
N LEU A 148 16.83 13.85 1.03
CA LEU A 148 15.86 13.49 2.07
C LEU A 148 14.45 13.36 1.48
N ARG A 149 13.64 12.44 2.04
CA ARG A 149 12.21 12.42 1.76
C ARG A 149 11.52 13.57 2.50
N ILE A 150 10.40 14.05 1.94
CA ILE A 150 9.62 15.15 2.59
C ILE A 150 9.25 14.80 4.04
N SER A 151 8.88 13.55 4.33
CA SER A 151 8.59 13.11 5.70
C SER A 151 9.81 13.19 6.62
N GLU A 152 10.99 12.87 6.13
CA GLU A 152 12.25 12.95 6.88
C GLU A 152 12.62 14.42 7.12
N LEU A 153 12.39 15.29 6.14
CA LEU A 153 12.61 16.73 6.31
C LEU A 153 11.69 17.34 7.38
N ILE A 154 10.39 16.95 7.41
CA ILE A 154 9.42 17.48 8.39
C ILE A 154 9.75 17.00 9.80
N ASP A 155 10.35 15.82 9.94
CA ASP A 155 10.73 15.22 11.22
C ASP A 155 12.12 15.67 11.72
N LEU A 156 12.84 16.52 10.97
CA LEU A 156 14.09 17.15 11.44
C LEU A 156 13.81 18.08 12.62
N GLN A 157 14.50 17.82 13.74
CA GLN A 157 14.48 18.66 14.96
C GLN A 157 15.65 19.62 14.99
#